data_6990af7f01cd73fc3fb5d7775694e763
#
_entry.id   6990af7f01cd73fc3fb5d7775694e763
#
_cell.length_a   1.000
_cell.length_b   1.000
_cell.length_c   1.000
_cell.angle_alpha   90.00
_cell.angle_beta   90.00
_cell.angle_gamma   90.00
#
_symmetry.space_group_name_H-M   'P 1'
#
loop_
_entity.id
_entity.type
_entity.pdbx_description
1 polymer ?
#
loop_
_entity_poly.entity_id
_entity_poly.type
_entity_poly.pdbx_seq_one_letter_code
_entity_poly.pdbx_strand_id
1 'polypeptide(L)'
;MHRLAPQPGCFQHVRLVDGNHVLAALAGGVNRFSLGVQTFNSQVRQSVQRVDGRDALISRLEKLCSYDNAAVVIDLIYGFPGQTMEVWEDDLATAMTLPLDGVDCYQLNVFEKSPLAKYIANGKLPAAADTAQKADMFAKSVEVLTAHQWHRLSNNHWRQTNRERNIYNELGKSACDCLAFGCGAGGRLKGYGFMMNRSLADWSAGVDAGLKPVMVMTAPGPNWALLRTVSSDMESGAINLPRISERFGVDVDALTREVTSQWEDAGLVTRTGDWLVQTVAGQFWHVTLAQLLVDLIGKALRKEALAA
;
A
#
# COMPACT_ATOMS: atom_id res chain seq x y z
N MET A 1 -19.02 -11.02 7.94
CA MET A 1 -17.68 -10.39 8.09
C MET A 1 -16.81 -10.72 6.89
N HIS A 2 -17.21 -10.35 5.68
CA HIS A 2 -16.49 -10.75 4.49
C HIS A 2 -16.26 -9.58 3.56
N ARG A 3 -15.02 -9.38 3.16
CA ARG A 3 -14.49 -8.45 2.16
C ARG A 3 -14.03 -7.08 2.68
N LEU A 4 -13.10 -7.10 3.60
CA LEU A 4 -12.31 -5.91 3.90
C LEU A 4 -10.83 -6.27 3.69
N ALA A 5 -10.28 -5.76 2.68
CA ALA A 5 -8.93 -5.70 2.13
C ALA A 5 -8.78 -6.48 0.82
N PRO A 6 -8.74 -5.80 -0.33
CA PRO A 6 -8.22 -6.38 -1.55
C PRO A 6 -6.71 -6.53 -1.40
N GLN A 7 -6.22 -7.71 -1.75
CA GLN A 7 -4.79 -7.95 -1.96
C GLN A 7 -4.25 -6.99 -3.03
N PRO A 8 -3.02 -6.47 -2.93
CA PRO A 8 -2.38 -5.76 -4.02
C PRO A 8 -2.34 -6.68 -5.25
N GLY A 9 -2.94 -6.24 -6.36
CA GLY A 9 -2.99 -6.99 -7.61
C GLY A 9 -4.23 -7.81 -7.89
N CYS A 10 -5.23 -7.82 -7.03
CA CYS A 10 -6.52 -8.44 -7.32
C CYS A 10 -7.54 -7.36 -7.67
N PHE A 11 -7.89 -7.28 -8.97
CA PHE A 11 -9.06 -6.53 -9.45
C PHE A 11 -10.32 -7.23 -8.98
N GLN A 12 -10.63 -7.16 -7.70
CA GLN A 12 -11.89 -7.64 -7.18
C GLN A 12 -12.89 -6.48 -7.16
N HIS A 13 -14.07 -6.74 -7.71
CA HIS A 13 -15.22 -5.87 -7.59
C HIS A 13 -15.55 -5.66 -6.12
N VAL A 14 -15.10 -4.55 -5.54
CA VAL A 14 -15.68 -4.09 -4.30
C VAL A 14 -17.06 -3.54 -4.66
N ARG A 15 -18.08 -4.38 -4.60
CA ARG A 15 -19.40 -3.85 -4.33
C ARG A 15 -19.27 -3.17 -2.99
N LEU A 16 -19.34 -1.86 -2.97
CA LEU A 16 -19.50 -1.10 -1.73
C LEU A 16 -20.68 -1.77 -1.02
N VAL A 17 -20.40 -2.33 0.11
CA VAL A 17 -21.22 -3.21 0.92
C VAL A 17 -22.58 -2.54 1.07
N ASP A 18 -23.67 -3.27 0.95
CA ASP A 18 -24.97 -2.70 1.26
C ASP A 18 -25.00 -2.18 2.71
N GLY A 19 -25.88 -1.26 3.01
CA GLY A 19 -25.93 -0.60 4.31
C GLY A 19 -25.98 -1.56 5.51
N ASN A 20 -26.56 -2.76 5.34
CA ASN A 20 -26.66 -3.76 6.41
C ASN A 20 -25.30 -4.36 6.78
N HIS A 21 -24.44 -4.62 5.80
CA HIS A 21 -23.08 -5.12 6.06
C HIS A 21 -22.20 -4.05 6.73
N VAL A 22 -22.36 -2.79 6.33
CA VAL A 22 -21.64 -1.67 6.98
C VAL A 22 -22.08 -1.57 8.44
N LEU A 23 -23.38 -1.56 8.72
CA LEU A 23 -23.90 -1.49 10.08
C LEU A 23 -23.45 -2.68 10.93
N ALA A 24 -23.46 -3.90 10.38
CA ALA A 24 -22.98 -5.09 11.09
C ALA A 24 -21.46 -4.99 11.40
N ALA A 25 -20.67 -4.46 10.47
CA ALA A 25 -19.23 -4.24 10.68
C ALA A 25 -19.00 -3.20 11.79
N LEU A 26 -19.70 -2.08 11.76
CA LEU A 26 -19.62 -1.04 12.78
C LEU A 26 -20.06 -1.57 14.16
N ALA A 27 -21.16 -2.31 14.24
CA ALA A 27 -21.61 -2.96 15.46
C ALA A 27 -20.60 -3.99 15.99
N GLY A 28 -19.84 -4.62 15.09
CA GLY A 28 -18.73 -5.53 15.41
C GLY A 28 -17.43 -4.82 15.81
N GLY A 29 -17.39 -3.48 15.91
CA GLY A 29 -16.24 -2.70 16.34
C GLY A 29 -15.25 -2.35 15.23
N VAL A 30 -15.63 -2.49 13.95
CA VAL A 30 -14.81 -1.98 12.83
C VAL A 30 -14.78 -0.47 12.89
N ASN A 31 -13.58 0.10 12.99
CA ASN A 31 -13.35 1.55 13.13
C ASN A 31 -12.54 2.15 11.97
N ARG A 32 -12.28 1.38 10.92
CA ARG A 32 -11.61 1.84 9.69
C ARG A 32 -12.06 1.02 8.49
N PHE A 33 -12.45 1.72 7.43
CA PHE A 33 -12.71 1.14 6.11
C PHE A 33 -11.66 1.65 5.12
N SER A 34 -11.04 0.75 4.37
CA SER A 34 -10.19 1.08 3.24
C SER A 34 -10.78 0.46 1.98
N LEU A 35 -11.04 1.28 0.99
CA LEU A 35 -11.85 0.92 -0.17
C LEU A 35 -11.11 1.18 -1.47
N GLY A 36 -10.94 0.14 -2.29
CA GLY A 36 -10.33 0.27 -3.61
C GLY A 36 -11.27 0.98 -4.59
N VAL A 37 -11.24 2.29 -4.65
CA VAL A 37 -11.94 3.13 -5.64
C VAL A 37 -11.23 3.06 -6.98
N GLN A 38 -9.93 3.19 -6.99
CA GLN A 38 -8.97 3.15 -8.09
C GLN A 38 -8.99 4.41 -8.96
N THR A 39 -10.13 4.85 -9.43
CA THR A 39 -10.37 6.08 -10.20
C THR A 39 -11.86 6.43 -10.13
N PHE A 40 -12.21 7.68 -10.24
CA PHE A 40 -13.60 8.14 -10.40
C PHE A 40 -14.01 8.24 -11.87
N ASN A 41 -13.07 8.20 -12.80
CA ASN A 41 -13.38 8.29 -14.22
C ASN A 41 -14.12 7.04 -14.72
N SER A 42 -15.37 7.19 -15.14
CA SER A 42 -16.24 6.07 -15.54
C SER A 42 -15.68 5.27 -16.72
N GLN A 43 -15.00 5.90 -17.67
CA GLN A 43 -14.43 5.24 -18.85
C GLN A 43 -13.23 4.36 -18.44
N VAL A 44 -12.32 4.88 -17.62
CA VAL A 44 -11.18 4.11 -17.09
C VAL A 44 -11.70 2.97 -16.22
N ARG A 45 -12.72 3.20 -15.39
CA ARG A 45 -13.35 2.15 -14.57
C ARG A 45 -13.88 1.00 -15.43
N GLN A 46 -14.61 1.30 -16.50
CA GLN A 46 -15.14 0.28 -17.42
C GLN A 46 -14.03 -0.53 -18.09
N SER A 47 -12.91 0.11 -18.48
CA SER A 47 -11.78 -0.56 -19.10
C SER A 47 -11.14 -1.62 -18.21
N VAL A 48 -11.21 -1.44 -16.88
CA VAL A 48 -10.71 -2.39 -15.87
C VAL A 48 -11.84 -3.18 -15.19
N GLN A 49 -12.98 -3.30 -15.87
CA GLN A 49 -14.15 -4.11 -15.46
C GLN A 49 -14.78 -3.68 -14.12
N ARG A 50 -14.72 -2.39 -13.80
CA ARG A 50 -15.43 -1.80 -12.66
C ARG A 50 -16.81 -1.32 -13.12
N VAL A 51 -17.87 -1.87 -12.50
CA VAL A 51 -19.25 -1.72 -12.97
C VAL A 51 -19.88 -0.37 -12.57
N ASP A 52 -19.56 0.11 -11.36
CA ASP A 52 -20.17 1.33 -10.85
C ASP A 52 -19.60 2.57 -11.52
N GLY A 53 -20.46 3.46 -12.00
CA GLY A 53 -20.08 4.78 -12.51
C GLY A 53 -19.74 5.75 -11.38
N ARG A 54 -19.24 6.95 -11.78
CA ARG A 54 -18.78 8.02 -10.88
C ARG A 54 -19.82 8.38 -9.81
N ASP A 55 -21.02 8.75 -10.23
CA ASP A 55 -22.04 9.29 -9.31
C ASP A 55 -22.50 8.26 -8.28
N ALA A 56 -22.71 7.02 -8.71
CA ALA A 56 -23.06 5.93 -7.83
C ALA A 56 -21.96 5.65 -6.79
N LEU A 57 -20.70 5.76 -7.21
CA LEU A 57 -19.55 5.57 -6.32
C LEU A 57 -19.46 6.69 -5.29
N ILE A 58 -19.57 7.95 -5.73
CA ILE A 58 -19.57 9.13 -4.86
C ILE A 58 -20.69 9.02 -3.82
N SER A 59 -21.93 8.80 -4.26
CA SER A 59 -23.08 8.66 -3.36
C SER A 59 -22.88 7.57 -2.31
N ARG A 60 -22.26 6.44 -2.67
CA ARG A 60 -21.95 5.36 -1.71
C ARG A 60 -20.86 5.74 -0.72
N LEU A 61 -19.83 6.47 -1.15
CA LEU A 61 -18.79 6.96 -0.25
C LEU A 61 -19.35 7.98 0.74
N GLU A 62 -20.15 8.94 0.27
CA GLU A 62 -20.86 9.92 1.12
C GLU A 62 -21.73 9.21 2.14
N LYS A 63 -22.49 8.21 1.70
CA LYS A 63 -23.31 7.40 2.60
C LYS A 63 -22.48 6.65 3.65
N LEU A 64 -21.31 6.09 3.27
CA LEU A 64 -20.43 5.43 4.21
C LEU A 64 -19.86 6.41 5.22
N CYS A 65 -19.39 7.58 4.76
CA CYS A 65 -18.89 8.64 5.64
C CYS A 65 -19.98 9.17 6.59
N SER A 66 -21.26 9.22 6.15
CA SER A 66 -22.38 9.73 6.96
C SER A 66 -22.67 8.91 8.22
N TYR A 67 -22.17 7.67 8.33
CA TYR A 67 -22.28 6.90 9.58
C TYR A 67 -21.39 7.43 10.70
N ASP A 68 -20.33 8.16 10.37
CA ASP A 68 -19.43 8.88 11.28
C ASP A 68 -18.84 8.05 12.45
N ASN A 69 -18.77 6.73 12.29
CA ASN A 69 -18.29 5.80 13.32
C ASN A 69 -16.95 5.13 13.00
N ALA A 70 -16.42 5.34 11.82
CA ALA A 70 -15.16 4.76 11.39
C ALA A 70 -14.41 5.70 10.46
N ALA A 71 -13.08 5.62 10.44
CA ALA A 71 -12.28 6.29 9.43
C ALA A 71 -12.54 5.67 8.05
N VAL A 72 -12.75 6.52 7.03
CA VAL A 72 -12.96 6.11 5.64
C VAL A 72 -11.79 6.54 4.80
N VAL A 73 -11.09 5.57 4.23
CA VAL A 73 -9.92 5.75 3.37
C VAL A 73 -10.20 5.12 2.02
N ILE A 74 -9.75 5.76 0.95
CA ILE A 74 -9.86 5.19 -0.40
C ILE A 74 -8.50 4.97 -1.02
N ASP A 75 -8.41 3.93 -1.86
CA ASP A 75 -7.25 3.69 -2.69
C ASP A 75 -7.53 4.25 -4.09
N LEU A 76 -6.67 5.15 -4.57
CA LEU A 76 -6.59 5.60 -5.95
C LEU A 76 -5.37 4.98 -6.62
N ILE A 77 -5.48 4.71 -7.92
CA ILE A 77 -4.38 4.17 -8.72
C ILE A 77 -4.13 5.10 -9.91
N TYR A 78 -2.90 5.52 -10.09
CA TYR A 78 -2.46 6.27 -11.26
C TYR A 78 -1.72 5.38 -12.25
N GLY A 79 -1.80 5.77 -13.52
CA GLY A 79 -1.13 5.10 -14.64
C GLY A 79 -1.95 4.02 -15.35
N PHE A 80 -3.28 4.00 -15.21
CA PHE A 80 -4.14 3.11 -15.98
C PHE A 80 -4.05 3.38 -17.50
N PRO A 81 -4.29 2.35 -18.34
CA PRO A 81 -4.51 2.56 -19.76
C PRO A 81 -5.59 3.63 -20.03
N GLY A 82 -5.22 4.67 -20.78
CA GLY A 82 -6.12 5.78 -21.10
C GLY A 82 -6.35 6.80 -19.99
N GLN A 83 -5.71 6.67 -18.84
CA GLN A 83 -5.73 7.70 -17.78
C GLN A 83 -4.71 8.79 -18.12
N THR A 84 -5.18 9.99 -18.44
CA THR A 84 -4.32 11.16 -18.66
C THR A 84 -4.03 11.88 -17.34
N MET A 85 -3.16 12.91 -17.40
CA MET A 85 -2.89 13.75 -16.23
C MET A 85 -4.16 14.48 -15.76
N GLU A 86 -4.97 14.97 -16.69
CA GLU A 86 -6.22 15.66 -16.38
C GLU A 86 -7.23 14.73 -15.67
N VAL A 87 -7.28 13.46 -16.09
CA VAL A 87 -8.10 12.43 -15.39
C VAL A 87 -7.59 12.18 -13.99
N TRP A 88 -6.27 12.14 -13.82
CA TRP A 88 -5.66 11.95 -12.49
C TRP A 88 -5.91 13.16 -11.56
N GLU A 89 -5.77 14.37 -12.09
CA GLU A 89 -6.08 15.59 -11.35
C GLU A 89 -7.57 15.68 -10.96
N ASP A 90 -8.49 15.25 -11.83
CA ASP A 90 -9.92 15.14 -11.50
C ASP A 90 -10.21 14.08 -10.44
N ASP A 91 -9.50 12.93 -10.47
CA ASP A 91 -9.58 11.91 -9.42
C ASP A 91 -9.16 12.48 -8.05
N LEU A 92 -8.05 13.20 -7.98
CA LEU A 92 -7.58 13.87 -6.76
C LEU A 92 -8.57 14.96 -6.29
N ALA A 93 -9.01 15.83 -7.21
CA ALA A 93 -9.98 16.88 -6.90
C ALA A 93 -11.29 16.29 -6.36
N THR A 94 -11.77 15.20 -6.95
CA THR A 94 -12.97 14.49 -6.48
C THR A 94 -12.78 13.95 -5.07
N ALA A 95 -11.65 13.29 -4.81
CA ALA A 95 -11.34 12.77 -3.48
C ALA A 95 -11.35 13.88 -2.40
N MET A 96 -10.85 15.07 -2.74
CA MET A 96 -10.81 16.22 -1.82
C MET A 96 -12.17 16.84 -1.53
N THR A 97 -13.19 16.64 -2.39
CA THR A 97 -14.55 17.11 -2.13
C THR A 97 -15.34 16.20 -1.20
N LEU A 98 -14.89 14.97 -1.01
CA LEU A 98 -15.56 13.97 -0.18
C LEU A 98 -15.10 14.04 1.28
N PRO A 99 -15.98 13.74 2.26
CA PRO A 99 -15.64 13.75 3.67
C PRO A 99 -14.82 12.50 4.08
N LEU A 100 -13.73 12.24 3.38
CA LEU A 100 -12.81 11.13 3.60
C LEU A 100 -11.84 11.46 4.74
N ASP A 101 -11.38 10.43 5.43
CA ASP A 101 -10.34 10.56 6.44
C ASP A 101 -8.93 10.39 5.87
N GLY A 102 -8.81 9.72 4.73
CA GLY A 102 -7.51 9.52 4.06
C GLY A 102 -7.63 9.02 2.62
N VAL A 103 -6.49 9.05 1.92
CA VAL A 103 -6.34 8.52 0.57
C VAL A 103 -4.99 7.83 0.42
N ASP A 104 -4.99 6.70 -0.26
CA ASP A 104 -3.80 6.03 -0.77
C ASP A 104 -3.68 6.28 -2.27
N CYS A 105 -2.51 6.74 -2.75
CA CYS A 105 -2.22 6.94 -4.16
C CYS A 105 -1.18 5.91 -4.62
N TYR A 106 -1.62 4.87 -5.32
CA TYR A 106 -0.77 3.76 -5.76
C TYR A 106 -0.43 3.84 -7.24
N GLN A 107 0.78 3.42 -7.56
CA GLN A 107 1.20 3.19 -8.94
C GLN A 107 0.56 1.92 -9.49
N LEU A 108 0.04 1.97 -10.71
CA LEU A 108 -0.41 0.76 -11.42
C LEU A 108 0.77 -0.17 -11.70
N ASN A 109 0.65 -1.41 -11.23
CA ASN A 109 1.53 -2.51 -11.60
C ASN A 109 0.81 -3.47 -12.54
N VAL A 110 1.32 -3.62 -13.76
CA VAL A 110 0.79 -4.55 -14.76
C VAL A 110 1.55 -5.87 -14.66
N PHE A 111 0.93 -6.87 -14.05
CA PHE A 111 1.54 -8.20 -13.93
C PHE A 111 1.35 -9.00 -15.23
N GLU A 112 2.40 -9.64 -15.74
CA GLU A 112 2.45 -10.34 -17.03
C GLU A 112 1.29 -11.30 -17.29
N LYS A 113 0.82 -12.02 -16.27
CA LYS A 113 -0.26 -13.00 -16.39
C LYS A 113 -1.65 -12.43 -16.07
N SER A 114 -1.76 -11.13 -15.77
CA SER A 114 -3.03 -10.51 -15.43
C SER A 114 -3.95 -10.37 -16.63
N PRO A 115 -5.29 -10.32 -16.45
CA PRO A 115 -6.21 -9.96 -17.50
C PRO A 115 -5.89 -8.63 -18.18
N LEU A 116 -5.44 -7.63 -17.39
CA LEU A 116 -5.06 -6.32 -17.90
C LEU A 116 -3.88 -6.41 -18.87
N ALA A 117 -2.82 -7.15 -18.53
CA ALA A 117 -1.69 -7.37 -19.44
C ALA A 117 -2.12 -8.02 -20.76
N LYS A 118 -3.04 -9.00 -20.70
CA LYS A 118 -3.59 -9.64 -21.90
C LYS A 118 -4.41 -8.68 -22.78
N TYR A 119 -5.19 -7.78 -22.17
CA TYR A 119 -5.98 -6.80 -22.92
C TYR A 119 -5.08 -5.75 -23.59
N ILE A 120 -4.01 -5.31 -22.93
CA ILE A 120 -3.01 -4.42 -23.52
C ILE A 120 -2.29 -5.14 -24.69
N ALA A 121 -1.78 -6.35 -24.46
CA ALA A 121 -1.05 -7.12 -25.45
C ALA A 121 -1.88 -7.43 -26.72
N ASN A 122 -3.19 -7.63 -26.56
CA ASN A 122 -4.11 -7.91 -27.66
C ASN A 122 -4.68 -6.63 -28.32
N GLY A 123 -4.22 -5.44 -27.94
CA GLY A 123 -4.68 -4.16 -28.48
C GLY A 123 -6.12 -3.78 -28.08
N LYS A 124 -6.74 -4.47 -27.12
CA LYS A 124 -8.07 -4.12 -26.60
C LYS A 124 -8.03 -2.88 -25.71
N LEU A 125 -6.91 -2.62 -25.06
CA LEU A 125 -6.64 -1.42 -24.30
C LEU A 125 -5.34 -0.80 -24.78
N PRO A 126 -5.20 0.55 -24.69
CA PRO A 126 -3.91 1.21 -24.92
C PRO A 126 -2.86 0.74 -23.89
N ALA A 127 -1.62 1.11 -24.10
CA ALA A 127 -0.58 0.89 -23.11
C ALA A 127 -0.92 1.62 -21.80
N ALA A 128 -0.50 1.04 -20.69
CA ALA A 128 -0.48 1.76 -19.41
C ALA A 128 0.55 2.89 -19.47
N ALA A 129 0.42 3.89 -18.61
CA ALA A 129 1.39 4.96 -18.48
C ALA A 129 2.81 4.41 -18.28
N ASP A 130 3.78 5.00 -18.95
CA ASP A 130 5.19 4.68 -18.77
C ASP A 130 5.73 5.19 -17.42
N THR A 131 7.01 4.95 -17.16
CA THR A 131 7.63 5.33 -15.88
C THR A 131 7.68 6.85 -15.70
N ALA A 132 7.94 7.62 -16.76
CA ALA A 132 7.99 9.07 -16.69
C ALA A 132 6.61 9.67 -16.40
N GLN A 133 5.59 9.23 -17.14
CA GLN A 133 4.21 9.64 -16.92
C GLN A 133 3.73 9.31 -15.50
N LYS A 134 4.08 8.13 -14.97
CA LYS A 134 3.75 7.75 -13.59
C LYS A 134 4.49 8.60 -12.56
N ALA A 135 5.75 8.97 -12.82
CA ALA A 135 6.50 9.85 -11.95
C ALA A 135 5.86 11.26 -11.89
N ASP A 136 5.41 11.77 -13.03
CA ASP A 136 4.68 13.05 -13.10
C ASP A 136 3.35 12.99 -12.35
N MET A 137 2.57 11.91 -12.50
CA MET A 137 1.32 11.70 -11.76
C MET A 137 1.56 11.57 -10.25
N PHE A 138 2.65 10.90 -9.84
CA PHE A 138 3.04 10.83 -8.44
C PHE A 138 3.42 12.21 -7.89
N ALA A 139 4.26 12.96 -8.60
CA ALA A 139 4.65 14.30 -8.20
C ALA A 139 3.44 15.23 -8.08
N LYS A 140 2.48 15.14 -9.03
CA LYS A 140 1.21 15.86 -8.98
C LYS A 140 0.39 15.52 -7.75
N SER A 141 0.34 14.23 -7.35
CA SER A 141 -0.34 13.83 -6.10
C SER A 141 0.28 14.50 -4.88
N VAL A 142 1.62 14.52 -4.81
CA VAL A 142 2.34 15.18 -3.71
C VAL A 142 2.06 16.68 -3.68
N GLU A 143 2.13 17.35 -4.84
CA GLU A 143 1.84 18.78 -4.98
C GLU A 143 0.42 19.11 -4.51
N VAL A 144 -0.58 18.45 -5.08
CA VAL A 144 -2.00 18.74 -4.84
C VAL A 144 -2.39 18.46 -3.40
N LEU A 145 -2.06 17.28 -2.86
CA LEU A 145 -2.44 16.91 -1.50
C LEU A 145 -1.73 17.77 -0.45
N THR A 146 -0.47 18.14 -0.68
CA THR A 146 0.26 19.07 0.20
C THR A 146 -0.37 20.48 0.17
N ALA A 147 -0.68 21.00 -1.01
CA ALA A 147 -1.31 22.32 -1.16
C ALA A 147 -2.67 22.40 -0.45
N HIS A 148 -3.39 21.29 -0.35
CA HIS A 148 -4.67 21.19 0.36
C HIS A 148 -4.54 20.73 1.82
N GLN A 149 -3.33 20.79 2.37
CA GLN A 149 -3.03 20.52 3.78
C GLN A 149 -3.36 19.08 4.24
N TRP A 150 -3.36 18.13 3.31
CA TRP A 150 -3.38 16.73 3.69
C TRP A 150 -2.03 16.33 4.27
N HIS A 151 -2.05 15.61 5.39
CA HIS A 151 -0.84 15.16 6.05
C HIS A 151 -0.37 13.82 5.50
N ARG A 152 0.86 13.76 5.07
CA ARG A 152 1.46 12.55 4.57
C ARG A 152 1.83 11.62 5.73
N LEU A 153 1.40 10.36 5.67
CA LEU A 153 1.70 9.32 6.66
C LEU A 153 2.74 8.31 6.15
N SER A 154 2.78 8.08 4.84
CA SER A 154 3.82 7.29 4.17
C SER A 154 3.99 7.77 2.74
N ASN A 155 4.85 7.12 1.93
CA ASN A 155 5.06 7.55 0.55
C ASN A 155 3.78 7.59 -0.30
N ASN A 156 2.81 6.74 0.01
CA ASN A 156 1.56 6.63 -0.76
C ASN A 156 0.32 7.03 0.03
N HIS A 157 0.43 7.18 1.35
CA HIS A 157 -0.72 7.36 2.23
C HIS A 157 -0.82 8.76 2.81
N TRP A 158 -2.00 9.35 2.72
CA TRP A 158 -2.29 10.70 3.18
C TRP A 158 -3.54 10.70 4.05
N ARG A 159 -3.55 11.53 5.08
CA ARG A 159 -4.72 11.76 5.92
C ARG A 159 -5.22 13.19 5.79
N GLN A 160 -6.52 13.36 5.89
CA GLN A 160 -7.17 14.65 6.06
C GLN A 160 -7.53 14.89 7.54
N THR A 161 -7.94 13.85 8.24
CA THR A 161 -8.37 13.94 9.64
C THR A 161 -7.48 13.13 10.57
N ASN A 162 -7.54 13.41 11.88
CA ASN A 162 -6.82 12.64 12.89
C ASN A 162 -7.45 11.27 13.18
N ARG A 163 -8.58 10.92 12.56
CA ARG A 163 -9.18 9.57 12.64
C ARG A 163 -8.35 8.56 11.86
N GLU A 164 -7.77 8.96 10.73
CA GLU A 164 -6.81 8.12 10.01
C GLU A 164 -5.41 8.30 10.62
N ARG A 165 -4.89 7.22 11.18
CA ARG A 165 -3.58 7.16 11.85
C ARG A 165 -2.64 6.14 11.23
N ASN A 166 -3.06 5.50 10.14
CA ASN A 166 -2.29 4.48 9.43
C ASN A 166 -1.82 3.29 10.30
N ILE A 167 -2.45 3.07 11.44
CA ILE A 167 -2.02 2.07 12.44
C ILE A 167 -1.85 0.68 11.82
N TYR A 168 -2.76 0.27 10.94
CA TYR A 168 -2.68 -1.03 10.29
C TYR A 168 -1.39 -1.19 9.48
N ASN A 169 -1.04 -0.20 8.65
CA ASN A 169 0.15 -0.26 7.82
C ASN A 169 1.43 -0.10 8.65
N GLU A 170 1.47 0.83 9.59
CA GLU A 170 2.63 1.06 10.45
C GLU A 170 2.94 -0.14 11.33
N LEU A 171 1.95 -0.68 12.04
CA LEU A 171 2.13 -1.88 12.86
C LEU A 171 2.38 -3.12 12.00
N GLY A 172 1.71 -3.24 10.87
CA GLY A 172 1.93 -4.34 9.92
C GLY A 172 3.32 -4.33 9.29
N LYS A 173 3.91 -3.14 9.09
CA LYS A 173 5.27 -2.94 8.57
C LYS A 173 6.34 -3.01 9.66
N SER A 174 6.01 -2.63 10.89
CA SER A 174 6.85 -2.89 12.05
C SER A 174 6.85 -4.38 12.40
N ALA A 175 7.66 -4.79 13.35
CA ALA A 175 7.72 -6.18 13.80
C ALA A 175 6.51 -6.61 14.66
N CYS A 176 5.41 -5.85 14.67
CA CYS A 176 4.22 -6.11 15.47
C CYS A 176 3.40 -7.27 14.93
N ASP A 177 2.71 -7.95 15.84
CA ASP A 177 1.76 -8.98 15.50
C ASP A 177 0.49 -8.39 14.86
N CYS A 178 -0.01 -9.04 13.82
CA CYS A 178 -1.24 -8.68 13.14
C CYS A 178 -2.05 -9.93 12.83
N LEU A 179 -3.22 -10.07 13.45
CA LEU A 179 -4.08 -11.22 13.23
C LEU A 179 -4.96 -11.03 12.00
N ALA A 180 -4.99 -12.05 11.15
CA ALA A 180 -5.87 -12.11 9.99
C ALA A 180 -7.15 -12.87 10.34
N PHE A 181 -8.31 -12.36 9.92
CA PHE A 181 -9.62 -12.94 10.18
C PHE A 181 -10.39 -13.33 8.92
N GLY A 182 -10.17 -12.66 7.80
CA GLY A 182 -10.93 -12.87 6.57
C GLY A 182 -10.35 -13.95 5.66
N CYS A 183 -11.18 -14.45 4.74
CA CYS A 183 -10.75 -15.33 3.65
C CYS A 183 -9.66 -14.66 2.82
N GLY A 184 -8.53 -15.34 2.62
CA GLY A 184 -7.37 -14.83 1.89
C GLY A 184 -6.58 -13.73 2.61
N ALA A 185 -6.93 -13.34 3.83
CA ALA A 185 -6.21 -12.34 4.59
C ALA A 185 -4.83 -12.85 5.05
N GLY A 186 -3.83 -11.98 4.99
CA GLY A 186 -2.50 -12.24 5.54
C GLY A 186 -2.34 -11.69 6.94
N GLY A 187 -1.55 -12.37 7.75
CA GLY A 187 -1.24 -11.97 9.13
C GLY A 187 0.18 -12.33 9.54
N ARG A 188 0.51 -11.93 10.75
CA ARG A 188 1.80 -12.27 11.40
C ARG A 188 1.59 -12.48 12.89
N LEU A 189 2.29 -13.47 13.44
CA LEU A 189 2.30 -13.76 14.87
C LEU A 189 3.70 -14.22 15.27
N LYS A 190 4.34 -13.50 16.20
CA LYS A 190 5.70 -13.80 16.69
C LYS A 190 6.72 -13.99 15.56
N GLY A 191 6.65 -13.13 14.55
CA GLY A 191 7.51 -13.20 13.37
C GLY A 191 7.06 -14.18 12.28
N TYR A 192 6.23 -15.19 12.59
CA TYR A 192 5.68 -16.09 11.59
C TYR A 192 4.64 -15.39 10.75
N GLY A 193 4.88 -15.33 9.43
CA GLY A 193 3.88 -14.89 8.47
C GLY A 193 2.88 -16.01 8.21
N PHE A 194 1.59 -15.69 8.06
CA PHE A 194 0.58 -16.66 7.66
C PHE A 194 -0.47 -16.06 6.73
N MET A 195 -1.10 -16.92 5.95
CA MET A 195 -2.20 -16.56 5.06
C MET A 195 -3.37 -17.48 5.28
N MET A 196 -4.55 -16.90 5.40
CA MET A 196 -5.82 -17.62 5.49
C MET A 196 -6.18 -18.23 4.14
N ASN A 197 -6.97 -19.31 4.14
CA ASN A 197 -7.44 -19.96 2.92
C ASN A 197 -8.12 -18.95 1.99
N ARG A 198 -7.79 -19.02 0.70
CA ARG A 198 -8.32 -18.13 -0.35
C ARG A 198 -9.64 -18.62 -0.96
N SER A 199 -9.97 -19.90 -0.80
CA SER A 199 -11.27 -20.43 -1.15
C SER A 199 -12.26 -20.03 -0.07
N LEU A 200 -13.31 -19.30 -0.44
CA LEU A 200 -14.33 -18.86 0.52
C LEU A 200 -15.08 -20.06 1.12
N ALA A 201 -15.33 -21.10 0.31
CA ALA A 201 -16.00 -22.32 0.76
C ALA A 201 -15.19 -23.05 1.83
N ASP A 202 -13.89 -23.31 1.56
CA ASP A 202 -13.00 -24.00 2.49
C ASP A 202 -12.73 -23.16 3.74
N TRP A 203 -12.60 -21.83 3.56
CA TRP A 203 -12.44 -20.91 4.68
C TRP A 203 -13.68 -20.94 5.60
N SER A 204 -14.91 -20.89 5.02
CA SER A 204 -16.16 -20.94 5.80
C SER A 204 -16.28 -22.28 6.52
N ALA A 205 -16.07 -23.40 5.81
CA ALA A 205 -16.13 -24.72 6.43
C ALA A 205 -15.15 -24.88 7.60
N GLY A 206 -13.93 -24.34 7.47
CA GLY A 206 -12.96 -24.33 8.56
C GLY A 206 -13.42 -23.51 9.77
N VAL A 207 -13.98 -22.32 9.52
CA VAL A 207 -14.53 -21.47 10.60
C VAL A 207 -15.71 -22.13 11.30
N ASP A 208 -16.63 -22.73 10.53
CA ASP A 208 -17.79 -23.43 11.08
C ASP A 208 -17.39 -24.65 11.92
N ALA A 209 -16.25 -25.27 11.58
CA ALA A 209 -15.63 -26.36 12.37
C ALA A 209 -14.84 -25.86 13.59
N GLY A 210 -14.84 -24.56 13.89
CA GLY A 210 -14.11 -23.96 15.01
C GLY A 210 -12.58 -23.87 14.79
N LEU A 211 -12.12 -24.02 13.55
CA LEU A 211 -10.72 -23.95 13.19
C LEU A 211 -10.36 -22.54 12.69
N LYS A 212 -9.07 -22.20 12.75
CA LYS A 212 -8.50 -21.07 12.03
C LYS A 212 -7.91 -21.60 10.70
N PRO A 213 -8.60 -21.40 9.55
CA PRO A 213 -8.24 -22.04 8.28
C PRO A 213 -7.01 -21.37 7.64
N VAL A 214 -5.84 -21.60 8.24
CA VAL A 214 -4.55 -21.12 7.73
C VAL A 214 -4.11 -22.03 6.58
N MET A 215 -3.85 -21.44 5.40
CA MET A 215 -3.37 -22.16 4.22
C MET A 215 -1.85 -22.28 4.19
N VAL A 216 -1.14 -21.22 4.57
CA VAL A 216 0.34 -21.18 4.54
C VAL A 216 0.84 -20.50 5.80
N MET A 217 1.94 -21.04 6.34
CA MET A 217 2.71 -20.42 7.42
C MET A 217 4.19 -20.39 7.02
N THR A 218 4.84 -19.26 7.23
CA THR A 218 6.24 -19.03 6.89
C THR A 218 7.00 -18.58 8.13
N ALA A 219 8.06 -19.30 8.47
CA ALA A 219 8.95 -18.91 9.57
C ALA A 219 9.71 -17.60 9.22
N PRO A 220 10.03 -16.76 10.22
CA PRO A 220 10.88 -15.60 9.98
C PRO A 220 12.28 -16.06 9.54
N GLY A 221 12.82 -15.42 8.51
CA GLY A 221 14.19 -15.63 8.09
C GLY A 221 15.20 -15.04 9.09
N PRO A 222 16.48 -15.39 8.97
CA PRO A 222 17.53 -14.73 9.74
C PRO A 222 17.49 -13.22 9.47
N ASN A 223 17.76 -12.42 10.50
CA ASN A 223 17.76 -10.95 10.41
C ASN A 223 16.44 -10.31 9.95
N TRP A 224 15.33 -11.07 10.01
CA TRP A 224 14.02 -10.60 9.56
C TRP A 224 13.63 -9.25 10.18
N ALA A 225 13.83 -9.06 11.48
CA ALA A 225 13.48 -7.83 12.18
C ALA A 225 14.27 -6.62 11.70
N LEU A 226 15.58 -6.79 11.44
CA LEU A 226 16.43 -5.76 10.84
C LEU A 226 15.95 -5.38 9.45
N LEU A 227 15.81 -6.35 8.55
CA LEU A 227 15.42 -6.10 7.16
C LEU A 227 14.02 -5.48 7.07
N ARG A 228 13.12 -5.89 7.98
CA ARG A 228 11.78 -5.33 8.08
C ARG A 228 11.81 -3.86 8.55
N THR A 229 12.66 -3.52 9.51
CA THR A 229 12.84 -2.14 9.96
C THR A 229 13.33 -1.25 8.82
N VAL A 230 14.33 -1.70 8.06
CA VAL A 230 14.84 -0.98 6.88
C VAL A 230 13.72 -0.72 5.87
N SER A 231 12.93 -1.74 5.52
CA SER A 231 11.80 -1.57 4.58
C SER A 231 10.75 -0.59 5.12
N SER A 232 10.42 -0.68 6.40
CA SER A 232 9.41 0.17 7.04
C SER A 232 9.83 1.65 7.04
N ASP A 233 11.08 1.93 7.42
CA ASP A 233 11.58 3.29 7.46
C ASP A 233 11.64 3.90 6.05
N MET A 234 12.08 3.14 5.05
CA MET A 234 12.05 3.58 3.66
C MET A 234 10.64 3.88 3.14
N GLU A 235 9.63 3.11 3.54
CA GLU A 235 8.23 3.41 3.19
C GLU A 235 7.68 4.66 3.88
N SER A 236 8.23 5.00 5.04
CA SER A 236 7.87 6.23 5.77
C SER A 236 8.52 7.49 5.18
N GLY A 237 9.42 7.34 4.21
CA GLY A 237 10.06 8.46 3.50
C GLY A 237 11.40 8.91 4.07
N ALA A 238 11.86 8.33 5.19
CA ALA A 238 13.16 8.63 5.78
C ALA A 238 13.71 7.44 6.55
N ILE A 239 15.04 7.27 6.57
CA ILE A 239 15.71 6.21 7.30
C ILE A 239 16.92 6.75 8.07
N ASN A 240 17.12 6.26 9.30
CA ASN A 240 18.30 6.55 10.12
C ASN A 240 19.15 5.28 10.23
N LEU A 241 20.13 5.13 9.35
CA LEU A 241 20.99 3.95 9.26
C LEU A 241 21.88 3.78 10.51
N PRO A 242 22.53 4.82 11.06
CA PRO A 242 23.26 4.72 12.33
C PRO A 242 22.43 4.18 13.47
N ARG A 243 21.19 4.66 13.64
CA ARG A 243 20.27 4.18 14.68
C ARG A 243 19.89 2.70 14.50
N ILE A 244 19.70 2.27 13.25
CA ILE A 244 19.43 0.86 12.94
C ILE A 244 20.67 0.03 13.25
N SER A 245 21.86 0.52 12.90
CA SER A 245 23.15 -0.15 13.21
C SER A 245 23.31 -0.38 14.71
N GLU A 246 23.08 0.64 15.51
CA GLU A 246 23.13 0.55 16.97
C GLU A 246 22.12 -0.46 17.53
N ARG A 247 20.89 -0.41 17.04
CA ARG A 247 19.79 -1.27 17.51
C ARG A 247 20.03 -2.76 17.26
N PHE A 248 20.63 -3.10 16.13
CA PHE A 248 20.78 -4.49 15.70
C PHE A 248 22.20 -5.03 15.82
N GLY A 249 23.17 -4.20 16.18
CA GLY A 249 24.57 -4.60 16.29
C GLY A 249 25.24 -4.93 14.94
N VAL A 250 24.69 -4.39 13.85
CA VAL A 250 25.18 -4.57 12.47
C VAL A 250 25.42 -3.21 11.87
N ASP A 251 26.61 -2.92 11.37
CA ASP A 251 26.94 -1.63 10.75
C ASP A 251 26.29 -1.49 9.36
N VAL A 252 24.97 -1.30 9.35
CA VAL A 252 24.21 -1.14 8.11
C VAL A 252 24.53 0.16 7.39
N ASP A 253 24.98 1.21 8.11
CA ASP A 253 25.41 2.45 7.50
C ASP A 253 26.65 2.23 6.65
N ALA A 254 27.68 1.56 7.17
CA ALA A 254 28.87 1.23 6.40
C ALA A 254 28.55 0.30 5.21
N LEU A 255 27.70 -0.72 5.42
CA LEU A 255 27.30 -1.67 4.37
C LEU A 255 26.59 -1.01 3.19
N THR A 256 25.90 0.11 3.41
CA THR A 256 25.07 0.76 2.39
C THR A 256 25.60 2.11 1.92
N ARG A 257 26.71 2.59 2.48
CA ARG A 257 27.25 3.94 2.26
C ARG A 257 27.48 4.26 0.78
N GLU A 258 28.04 3.34 0.03
CA GLU A 258 28.31 3.55 -1.39
C GLU A 258 27.02 3.83 -2.16
N VAL A 259 26.00 3.00 -1.98
CA VAL A 259 24.72 3.15 -2.70
C VAL A 259 23.94 4.38 -2.22
N THR A 260 23.98 4.69 -0.91
CA THR A 260 23.29 5.87 -0.39
C THR A 260 23.94 7.17 -0.84
N SER A 261 25.27 7.22 -0.99
CA SER A 261 25.96 8.37 -1.60
C SER A 261 25.58 8.55 -3.08
N GLN A 262 25.48 7.46 -3.84
CA GLN A 262 24.98 7.53 -5.22
C GLN A 262 23.54 8.07 -5.30
N TRP A 263 22.70 7.74 -4.31
CA TRP A 263 21.33 8.27 -4.24
C TRP A 263 21.30 9.76 -3.89
N GLU A 264 22.21 10.24 -3.04
CA GLU A 264 22.38 11.67 -2.76
C GLU A 264 22.81 12.41 -4.04
N ASP A 265 23.82 11.92 -4.76
CA ASP A 265 24.29 12.49 -6.02
C ASP A 265 23.21 12.49 -7.11
N ALA A 266 22.37 11.46 -7.15
CA ALA A 266 21.24 11.36 -8.08
C ALA A 266 20.00 12.18 -7.65
N GLY A 267 20.02 12.86 -6.51
CA GLY A 267 18.91 13.64 -6.00
C GLY A 267 17.70 12.81 -5.53
N LEU A 268 17.92 11.52 -5.20
CA LEU A 268 16.86 10.64 -4.70
C LEU A 268 16.65 10.80 -3.18
N VAL A 269 17.71 11.14 -2.46
CA VAL A 269 17.66 11.41 -1.02
C VAL A 269 18.47 12.67 -0.69
N THR A 270 18.17 13.26 0.46
CA THR A 270 18.97 14.32 1.07
C THR A 270 19.39 13.89 2.47
N ARG A 271 20.61 14.21 2.88
CA ARG A 271 21.09 13.91 4.22
C ARG A 271 20.82 15.08 5.17
N THR A 272 20.15 14.79 6.29
CA THR A 272 19.86 15.75 7.36
C THR A 272 20.32 15.13 8.70
N GLY A 273 21.53 15.48 9.14
CA GLY A 273 22.16 14.76 10.25
C GLY A 273 22.32 13.28 9.92
N ASP A 274 21.84 12.41 10.79
CA ASP A 274 21.90 10.95 10.61
C ASP A 274 20.75 10.39 9.74
N TRP A 275 19.84 11.24 9.29
CA TRP A 275 18.70 10.83 8.48
C TRP A 275 18.99 10.98 6.99
N LEU A 276 18.63 9.94 6.24
CA LEU A 276 18.43 10.01 4.81
C LEU A 276 16.94 10.24 4.55
N VAL A 277 16.60 11.41 4.01
CA VAL A 277 15.23 11.81 3.72
C VAL A 277 15.00 11.71 2.21
N GLN A 278 14.00 10.99 1.79
CA GLN A 278 13.67 10.83 0.39
C GLN A 278 13.12 12.14 -0.19
N THR A 279 13.65 12.55 -1.35
CA THR A 279 13.03 13.58 -2.18
C THR A 279 11.76 13.04 -2.84
N VAL A 280 10.99 13.86 -3.56
CA VAL A 280 9.83 13.39 -4.32
C VAL A 280 10.23 12.29 -5.31
N ALA A 281 11.39 12.43 -5.96
CA ALA A 281 11.93 11.38 -6.84
C ALA A 281 12.26 10.10 -6.08
N GLY A 282 12.92 10.19 -4.93
CA GLY A 282 13.21 9.04 -4.08
C GLY A 282 11.96 8.33 -3.57
N GLN A 283 10.94 9.10 -3.23
CA GLN A 283 9.64 8.58 -2.79
C GLN A 283 8.91 7.82 -3.92
N PHE A 284 9.01 8.28 -5.15
CA PHE A 284 8.49 7.53 -6.30
C PHE A 284 9.17 6.17 -6.45
N TRP A 285 10.48 6.11 -6.22
CA TRP A 285 11.29 4.89 -6.30
C TRP A 285 11.41 4.11 -4.98
N HIS A 286 10.68 4.48 -3.93
CA HIS A 286 10.87 3.95 -2.56
C HIS A 286 10.88 2.42 -2.46
N VAL A 287 10.06 1.71 -3.24
CA VAL A 287 10.03 0.25 -3.25
C VAL A 287 11.34 -0.33 -3.78
N THR A 288 11.86 0.25 -4.87
CA THR A 288 13.14 -0.18 -5.46
C THR A 288 14.31 0.13 -4.54
N LEU A 289 14.34 1.33 -3.95
CA LEU A 289 15.39 1.74 -3.01
C LEU A 289 15.37 0.86 -1.76
N ALA A 290 14.19 0.60 -1.18
CA ALA A 290 14.04 -0.29 -0.02
C ALA A 290 14.52 -1.71 -0.33
N GLN A 291 14.15 -2.26 -1.49
CA GLN A 291 14.58 -3.60 -1.89
C GLN A 291 16.09 -3.69 -2.09
N LEU A 292 16.72 -2.66 -2.67
CA LEU A 292 18.18 -2.59 -2.81
C LEU A 292 18.90 -2.64 -1.45
N LEU A 293 18.45 -1.86 -0.46
CA LEU A 293 19.03 -1.90 0.89
C LEU A 293 18.85 -3.29 1.53
N VAL A 294 17.66 -3.85 1.45
CA VAL A 294 17.36 -5.18 1.99
C VAL A 294 18.25 -6.25 1.35
N ASP A 295 18.45 -6.19 0.04
CA ASP A 295 19.28 -7.15 -0.69
C ASP A 295 20.77 -7.00 -0.35
N LEU A 296 21.29 -5.78 -0.28
CA LEU A 296 22.69 -5.50 0.08
C LEU A 296 22.99 -5.99 1.50
N ILE A 297 22.19 -5.55 2.47
CA ILE A 297 22.34 -5.95 3.88
C ILE A 297 22.18 -7.48 4.00
N GLY A 298 21.17 -8.05 3.39
CA GLY A 298 20.92 -9.49 3.43
C GLY A 298 22.04 -10.33 2.80
N LYS A 299 22.67 -9.85 1.73
CA LYS A 299 23.85 -10.50 1.11
C LYS A 299 25.07 -10.43 2.01
N ALA A 300 25.37 -9.27 2.60
CA ALA A 300 26.50 -9.10 3.51
C ALA A 300 26.39 -10.04 4.70
N LEU A 301 25.25 -10.08 5.38
CA LEU A 301 25.03 -10.90 6.56
C LEU A 301 25.09 -12.40 6.25
N ARG A 302 24.64 -12.84 5.08
CA ARG A 302 24.82 -14.25 4.65
C ARG A 302 26.27 -14.61 4.41
N LYS A 303 27.06 -13.70 3.85
CA LYS A 303 28.50 -13.92 3.62
C LYS A 303 29.26 -14.05 4.94
N GLU A 304 28.96 -13.21 5.91
CA GLU A 304 29.54 -13.29 7.26
C GLU A 304 29.17 -14.61 7.95
N ALA A 305 27.91 -15.03 7.90
CA ALA A 305 27.44 -16.28 8.50
C ALA A 305 28.06 -17.54 7.85
N LEU A 306 28.52 -17.47 6.60
CA LEU A 306 29.22 -18.57 5.93
C LEU A 306 30.72 -18.58 6.20
N ALA A 307 31.27 -17.45 6.66
CA ALA A 307 32.69 -17.29 6.97
C ALA A 307 33.02 -17.58 8.45
N ALA A 308 32.01 -17.61 9.33
CA ALA A 308 32.09 -17.92 10.75
C ALA A 308 31.84 -19.40 11.02
#